data_bfe3212b342357233e7e98099d30fefc
#
_entry.id   bfe3212b342357233e7e98099d30fefc
#
_cell.length_a   1.000
_cell.length_b   1.000
_cell.length_c   1.000
_cell.angle_alpha   90.00
_cell.angle_beta   90.00
_cell.angle_gamma   90.00
#
_symmetry.space_group_name_H-M   'P 1'
#
loop_
_entity.id
_entity.type
_entity.pdbx_description
1 polymer ?
#
loop_
_entity_poly.entity_id
_entity_poly.type
_entity_poly.pdbx_seq_one_letter_code
_entity_poly.pdbx_strand_id
1 'polypeptide(L)'
;MQFSPQPHAGTPLARRALTLREGAFAGSPHLQGLSDAFIEERAAGYSAEARATLVAVLRDHYALQGLTEEQEAQLHALAQPGAVTMTCGHQLVLGGGPLYVHSKIREVAALSAQWEVPTHPVVPIFWMATEDHDVEEIRHISFEGKRYSMANAFEGWATGGIPSEAVWPVIDALEKDWGQHAALAEQLKVYRAAYLQGETLADATRRLMAHWHPSVLCLDASDARLKALAAELWTDEIQHQRMFSTQNDAPWTAQGWEPPVDVKPSTLFLLENGRRTRLDFLGKGAWQAGSCTMRQEELLSRVQNQPETLSPNAILRPIYQECILPNVLYAGGAGEMEYWLQLIPYFQERNFPAVRMHLRTSFEWWPSASWRKWQKLAPQNLSYHSSISEVRVAWLQEEGAPAAGAFPVAEALRNLVKKEYGKYPDLERSTEAWLKRISKEEDRMRERARRAVLRSQRERWEAFLAVKSTQFPGSVESGGAGAMQERTWTVLELAYHFGHAPFQAMEDGLIQHLDLNEGMPFLWAWMLPESGE
;
A
#
# COMPACT_ATOMS: atom_id res chain seq x y z
N MET A 1 3.27 -13.27 -19.59
CA MET A 1 3.78 -13.15 -18.20
C MET A 1 3.29 -14.34 -17.39
N GLN A 2 4.13 -14.89 -16.54
CA GLN A 2 3.81 -16.03 -15.67
C GLN A 2 3.81 -15.59 -14.20
N PHE A 3 2.74 -15.89 -13.47
CA PHE A 3 2.67 -15.68 -12.03
C PHE A 3 3.50 -16.75 -11.32
N SER A 4 4.33 -16.35 -10.37
CA SER A 4 5.17 -17.26 -9.59
C SER A 4 5.15 -16.84 -8.11
N PRO A 5 4.46 -17.58 -7.23
CA PRO A 5 4.48 -17.32 -5.80
C PRO A 5 5.89 -17.56 -5.25
N GLN A 6 6.31 -16.68 -4.35
CA GLN A 6 7.65 -16.73 -3.77
C GLN A 6 7.57 -16.84 -2.24
N PRO A 7 8.36 -17.72 -1.62
CA PRO A 7 8.50 -17.72 -0.18
C PRO A 7 9.19 -16.43 0.26
N HIS A 8 8.57 -15.69 1.15
CA HIS A 8 9.10 -14.43 1.65
C HIS A 8 8.79 -14.22 3.13
N ALA A 9 9.77 -13.72 3.87
CA ALA A 9 9.60 -13.42 5.30
C ALA A 9 8.74 -12.17 5.58
N GLY A 10 8.20 -11.53 4.55
CA GLY A 10 7.43 -10.31 4.64
C GLY A 10 8.29 -9.05 4.83
N THR A 11 7.72 -7.90 4.55
CA THR A 11 8.30 -6.62 4.94
C THR A 11 8.30 -6.48 6.47
N PRO A 12 9.09 -5.56 7.05
CA PRO A 12 9.02 -5.30 8.50
C PRO A 12 7.57 -5.01 8.98
N LEU A 13 6.80 -4.23 8.22
CA LEU A 13 5.39 -3.95 8.53
C LEU A 13 4.51 -5.21 8.42
N ALA A 14 4.69 -6.03 7.39
CA ALA A 14 3.94 -7.29 7.25
C ALA A 14 4.24 -8.24 8.41
N ARG A 15 5.51 -8.35 8.83
CA ARG A 15 5.88 -9.15 10.01
C ARG A 15 5.24 -8.64 11.29
N ARG A 16 5.16 -7.31 11.50
CA ARG A 16 4.46 -6.73 12.64
C ARG A 16 2.98 -7.11 12.64
N ALA A 17 2.29 -6.91 11.51
CA ALA A 17 0.88 -7.27 11.37
C ALA A 17 0.63 -8.76 11.65
N LEU A 18 1.48 -9.65 11.12
CA LEU A 18 1.39 -11.09 11.38
C LEU A 18 1.67 -11.44 12.86
N THR A 19 2.67 -10.82 13.49
CA THR A 19 2.97 -11.02 14.92
C THR A 19 1.79 -10.62 15.81
N LEU A 20 1.13 -9.50 15.50
CA LEU A 20 -0.06 -9.05 16.24
C LEU A 20 -1.24 -10.01 16.01
N ARG A 21 -1.43 -10.50 14.77
CA ARG A 21 -2.43 -11.52 14.43
C ARG A 21 -2.27 -12.78 15.28
N GLU A 22 -1.06 -13.31 15.37
CA GLU A 22 -0.76 -14.56 16.07
C GLU A 22 -0.70 -14.39 17.60
N GLY A 23 -0.48 -13.17 18.06
CA GLY A 23 -0.37 -12.79 19.48
C GLY A 23 -1.63 -12.15 20.04
N ALA A 24 -1.61 -10.85 20.21
CA ALA A 24 -2.63 -10.08 20.93
C ALA A 24 -4.04 -10.16 20.31
N PHE A 25 -4.14 -10.39 19.00
CA PHE A 25 -5.41 -10.49 18.27
C PHE A 25 -5.74 -11.91 17.82
N ALA A 26 -5.01 -12.92 18.32
CA ALA A 26 -5.30 -14.34 18.02
C ALA A 26 -6.76 -14.66 18.32
N GLY A 27 -7.44 -15.29 17.34
CA GLY A 27 -8.85 -15.64 17.46
C GLY A 27 -9.85 -14.49 17.20
N SER A 28 -9.39 -13.27 16.91
CA SER A 28 -10.28 -12.18 16.49
C SER A 28 -11.06 -12.59 15.23
N PRO A 29 -12.41 -12.37 15.20
CA PRO A 29 -13.21 -12.64 14.01
C PRO A 29 -12.71 -11.92 12.75
N HIS A 30 -12.13 -10.73 12.88
CA HIS A 30 -11.57 -9.97 11.76
C HIS A 30 -10.42 -10.68 11.04
N LEU A 31 -9.75 -11.62 11.71
CA LEU A 31 -8.56 -12.33 11.20
C LEU A 31 -8.85 -13.78 10.82
N GLN A 32 -10.10 -14.19 10.93
CA GLN A 32 -10.55 -15.52 10.49
C GLN A 32 -10.70 -15.56 8.97
N GLY A 33 -10.69 -16.75 8.41
CA GLY A 33 -11.07 -16.98 7.04
C GLY A 33 -12.51 -16.56 6.73
N LEU A 34 -12.80 -16.38 5.48
CA LEU A 34 -14.15 -16.14 5.00
C LEU A 34 -14.97 -17.44 5.05
N SER A 35 -16.27 -17.35 5.31
CA SER A 35 -17.19 -18.49 5.31
C SER A 35 -18.56 -18.10 4.78
N ASP A 36 -19.29 -19.08 4.20
CA ASP A 36 -20.64 -18.86 3.69
C ASP A 36 -21.57 -18.31 4.77
N ALA A 37 -21.50 -18.86 5.99
CA ALA A 37 -22.32 -18.39 7.10
C ALA A 37 -22.11 -16.91 7.44
N PHE A 38 -20.86 -16.44 7.37
CA PHE A 38 -20.57 -15.01 7.58
C PHE A 38 -21.08 -14.14 6.43
N ILE A 39 -20.98 -14.61 5.18
CA ILE A 39 -21.53 -13.92 4.01
C ILE A 39 -23.04 -13.79 4.14
N GLU A 40 -23.74 -14.88 4.48
CA GLU A 40 -25.19 -14.92 4.71
C GLU A 40 -25.61 -13.93 5.82
N GLU A 41 -24.93 -13.97 6.96
CA GLU A 41 -25.18 -13.05 8.08
C GLU A 41 -25.03 -11.59 7.64
N ARG A 42 -23.94 -11.29 6.93
CA ARG A 42 -23.66 -9.91 6.48
C ARG A 42 -24.68 -9.42 5.45
N ALA A 43 -25.06 -10.29 4.49
CA ALA A 43 -26.08 -9.98 3.49
C ALA A 43 -27.43 -9.70 4.14
N ALA A 44 -27.85 -10.53 5.09
CA ALA A 44 -29.12 -10.39 5.81
C ALA A 44 -29.15 -9.14 6.72
N GLY A 45 -28.02 -8.75 7.29
CA GLY A 45 -27.89 -7.58 8.15
C GLY A 45 -27.87 -6.23 7.41
N TYR A 46 -27.77 -6.21 6.08
CA TYR A 46 -27.72 -4.97 5.31
C TYR A 46 -29.10 -4.57 4.76
N SER A 47 -29.58 -3.38 5.13
CA SER A 47 -30.93 -2.96 4.81
C SER A 47 -31.19 -2.77 3.32
N ALA A 48 -32.41 -3.07 2.88
CA ALA A 48 -32.84 -2.87 1.49
C ALA A 48 -32.78 -1.39 1.05
N GLU A 49 -33.05 -0.47 1.98
CA GLU A 49 -32.98 0.98 1.73
C GLU A 49 -31.52 1.43 1.52
N ALA A 50 -30.60 1.00 2.37
CA ALA A 50 -29.17 1.30 2.22
C ALA A 50 -28.64 0.73 0.88
N ARG A 51 -29.05 -0.48 0.51
CA ARG A 51 -28.71 -1.10 -0.77
C ARG A 51 -29.22 -0.29 -1.95
N ALA A 52 -30.49 0.09 -1.94
CA ALA A 52 -31.07 0.91 -3.00
C ALA A 52 -30.36 2.26 -3.14
N THR A 53 -30.03 2.90 -2.02
CA THR A 53 -29.26 4.15 -1.98
C THR A 53 -27.88 3.96 -2.58
N LEU A 54 -27.13 2.93 -2.17
CA LEU A 54 -25.79 2.63 -2.68
C LEU A 54 -25.79 2.41 -4.19
N VAL A 55 -26.73 1.61 -4.70
CA VAL A 55 -26.88 1.33 -6.14
C VAL A 55 -27.22 2.59 -6.91
N ALA A 56 -28.14 3.43 -6.40
CA ALA A 56 -28.50 4.70 -7.04
C ALA A 56 -27.30 5.66 -7.10
N VAL A 57 -26.57 5.81 -6.00
CA VAL A 57 -25.37 6.67 -5.94
C VAL A 57 -24.30 6.18 -6.92
N LEU A 58 -24.00 4.89 -6.93
CA LEU A 58 -23.05 4.34 -7.90
C LEU A 58 -23.49 4.60 -9.35
N ARG A 59 -24.76 4.40 -9.68
CA ARG A 59 -25.30 4.68 -11.03
C ARG A 59 -25.11 6.15 -11.41
N ASP A 60 -25.40 7.07 -10.48
CA ASP A 60 -25.23 8.50 -10.72
C ASP A 60 -23.74 8.88 -10.91
N HIS A 61 -22.83 8.26 -10.16
CA HIS A 61 -21.39 8.49 -10.34
C HIS A 61 -20.86 8.09 -11.74
N TYR A 62 -21.51 7.15 -12.39
CA TYR A 62 -21.15 6.73 -13.75
C TYR A 62 -21.95 7.46 -14.85
N ALA A 63 -22.88 8.34 -14.50
CA ALA A 63 -23.78 8.98 -15.48
C ALA A 63 -23.03 9.73 -16.59
N LEU A 64 -21.91 10.40 -16.26
CA LEU A 64 -21.13 11.18 -17.23
C LEU A 64 -20.28 10.30 -18.17
N GLN A 65 -19.82 9.14 -17.73
CA GLN A 65 -18.91 8.29 -18.52
C GLN A 65 -19.60 7.06 -19.14
N GLY A 66 -20.74 6.67 -18.59
CA GLY A 66 -21.38 5.38 -18.84
C GLY A 66 -20.71 4.23 -18.05
N LEU A 67 -21.43 3.16 -17.88
CA LEU A 67 -20.95 1.90 -17.31
C LEU A 67 -20.41 1.00 -18.44
N THR A 68 -19.38 0.22 -18.17
CA THR A 68 -19.02 -0.92 -19.04
C THR A 68 -20.06 -2.03 -18.87
N GLU A 69 -20.06 -3.03 -19.77
CA GLU A 69 -20.96 -4.19 -19.63
C GLU A 69 -20.70 -4.93 -18.31
N GLU A 70 -19.44 -5.08 -17.93
CA GLU A 70 -19.05 -5.71 -16.67
C GLU A 70 -19.48 -4.89 -15.45
N GLN A 71 -19.35 -3.57 -15.49
CA GLN A 71 -19.80 -2.69 -14.41
C GLN A 71 -21.32 -2.68 -14.26
N GLU A 72 -22.07 -2.71 -15.36
CA GLU A 72 -23.53 -2.83 -15.32
C GLU A 72 -23.94 -4.18 -14.70
N ALA A 73 -23.24 -5.27 -15.05
CA ALA A 73 -23.44 -6.58 -14.43
C ALA A 73 -23.17 -6.56 -12.92
N GLN A 74 -22.08 -5.92 -12.49
CA GLN A 74 -21.72 -5.78 -11.07
C GLN A 74 -22.76 -4.92 -10.32
N LEU A 75 -23.23 -3.85 -10.93
CA LEU A 75 -24.26 -3.00 -10.33
C LEU A 75 -25.61 -3.72 -10.22
N HIS A 76 -25.95 -4.54 -11.21
CA HIS A 76 -27.11 -5.41 -11.15
C HIS A 76 -26.97 -6.49 -10.06
N ALA A 77 -25.80 -7.10 -9.93
CA ALA A 77 -25.49 -8.05 -8.88
C ALA A 77 -25.60 -7.41 -7.49
N LEU A 78 -25.04 -6.19 -7.30
CA LEU A 78 -25.12 -5.44 -6.04
C LEU A 78 -26.56 -5.12 -5.62
N ALA A 79 -27.46 -4.96 -6.57
CA ALA A 79 -28.89 -4.72 -6.31
C ALA A 79 -29.62 -5.93 -5.72
N GLN A 80 -29.07 -7.14 -5.84
CA GLN A 80 -29.68 -8.36 -5.31
C GLN A 80 -29.65 -8.37 -3.77
N PRO A 81 -30.72 -8.84 -3.08
CA PRO A 81 -30.77 -8.83 -1.61
C PRO A 81 -29.61 -9.58 -0.92
N GLY A 82 -29.14 -10.66 -1.53
CA GLY A 82 -28.03 -11.48 -1.01
C GLY A 82 -26.63 -10.97 -1.32
N ALA A 83 -26.49 -9.88 -2.08
CA ALA A 83 -25.20 -9.38 -2.51
C ALA A 83 -24.38 -8.79 -1.34
N VAL A 84 -23.08 -9.07 -1.38
CA VAL A 84 -22.07 -8.50 -0.47
C VAL A 84 -20.93 -7.88 -1.27
N THR A 85 -20.02 -7.17 -0.57
CA THR A 85 -18.89 -6.51 -1.23
C THR A 85 -17.55 -6.95 -0.65
N MET A 86 -16.52 -6.96 -1.47
CA MET A 86 -15.13 -6.96 -1.07
C MET A 86 -14.49 -5.65 -1.50
N THR A 87 -13.70 -5.05 -0.63
CA THR A 87 -13.28 -3.65 -0.80
C THR A 87 -11.78 -3.49 -0.65
N CYS A 88 -11.19 -2.63 -1.45
CA CYS A 88 -9.89 -2.01 -1.21
C CYS A 88 -10.00 -0.50 -1.42
N GLY A 89 -9.04 0.27 -0.90
CA GLY A 89 -9.09 1.73 -1.04
C GLY A 89 -7.72 2.34 -1.31
N HIS A 90 -7.75 3.51 -1.98
CA HIS A 90 -6.57 4.34 -2.17
C HIS A 90 -6.93 5.79 -2.49
N GLN A 91 -5.92 6.68 -2.35
CA GLN A 91 -5.98 8.08 -2.80
C GLN A 91 -5.97 8.18 -4.32
N LEU A 92 -6.37 9.36 -4.83
CA LEU A 92 -6.49 9.65 -6.27
C LEU A 92 -5.14 10.07 -6.89
N VAL A 93 -4.11 9.24 -6.73
CA VAL A 93 -2.79 9.54 -7.28
C VAL A 93 -2.85 9.66 -8.80
N LEU A 94 -2.23 10.70 -9.36
CA LEU A 94 -2.23 10.95 -10.80
C LEU A 94 -1.77 9.74 -11.61
N GLY A 95 -2.38 9.51 -12.78
CA GLY A 95 -2.06 8.39 -13.66
C GLY A 95 -2.49 7.02 -13.11
N GLY A 96 -3.37 6.97 -12.11
CA GLY A 96 -3.85 5.73 -11.48
C GLY A 96 -2.96 5.25 -10.33
N GLY A 97 -1.87 5.96 -10.02
CA GLY A 97 -1.00 5.68 -8.90
C GLY A 97 0.06 4.61 -9.14
N PRO A 98 0.79 4.24 -8.09
CA PRO A 98 1.78 3.18 -8.14
C PRO A 98 1.12 1.80 -8.27
N LEU A 99 1.88 0.82 -8.77
CA LEU A 99 1.34 -0.49 -9.17
C LEU A 99 0.65 -1.27 -8.04
N TYR A 100 1.02 -1.02 -6.78
CA TYR A 100 0.33 -1.70 -5.67
C TYR A 100 -1.16 -1.29 -5.53
N VAL A 101 -1.59 -0.16 -6.10
CA VAL A 101 -3.01 0.21 -6.18
C VAL A 101 -3.74 -0.75 -7.10
N HIS A 102 -3.17 -0.97 -8.29
CA HIS A 102 -3.71 -1.91 -9.28
C HIS A 102 -3.70 -3.35 -8.76
N SER A 103 -2.64 -3.73 -8.00
CA SER A 103 -2.57 -5.04 -7.34
C SER A 103 -3.73 -5.26 -6.37
N LYS A 104 -4.01 -4.29 -5.48
CA LYS A 104 -5.16 -4.36 -4.57
C LYS A 104 -6.50 -4.54 -5.31
N ILE A 105 -6.69 -3.75 -6.38
CA ILE A 105 -7.95 -3.77 -7.14
C ILE A 105 -8.13 -5.13 -7.82
N ARG A 106 -7.08 -5.67 -8.46
CA ARG A 106 -7.14 -6.98 -9.10
C ARG A 106 -7.29 -8.13 -8.10
N GLU A 107 -6.68 -8.01 -6.94
CA GLU A 107 -6.82 -9.00 -5.87
C GLU A 107 -8.25 -9.04 -5.34
N VAL A 108 -8.88 -7.88 -5.10
CA VAL A 108 -10.29 -7.82 -4.71
C VAL A 108 -11.20 -8.39 -5.80
N ALA A 109 -10.92 -8.12 -7.08
CA ALA A 109 -11.66 -8.72 -8.19
C ALA A 109 -11.50 -10.25 -8.22
N ALA A 110 -10.27 -10.77 -8.09
CA ALA A 110 -9.98 -12.19 -8.05
C ALA A 110 -10.67 -12.90 -6.88
N LEU A 111 -10.61 -12.31 -5.68
CA LEU A 111 -11.25 -12.84 -4.48
C LEU A 111 -12.77 -12.83 -4.60
N SER A 112 -13.35 -11.76 -5.15
CA SER A 112 -14.80 -11.68 -5.40
C SER A 112 -15.25 -12.80 -6.33
N ALA A 113 -14.53 -13.02 -7.44
CA ALA A 113 -14.85 -14.10 -8.39
C ALA A 113 -14.74 -15.51 -7.78
N GLN A 114 -13.81 -15.74 -6.84
CA GLN A 114 -13.67 -17.04 -6.14
C GLN A 114 -14.84 -17.35 -5.21
N TRP A 115 -15.45 -16.31 -4.61
CA TRP A 115 -16.51 -16.46 -3.60
C TRP A 115 -17.90 -16.17 -4.14
N GLU A 116 -18.03 -15.83 -5.42
CA GLU A 116 -19.31 -15.57 -6.05
C GLU A 116 -20.14 -16.86 -6.16
N VAL A 117 -21.33 -16.83 -5.60
CA VAL A 117 -22.35 -17.86 -5.80
C VAL A 117 -23.69 -17.20 -6.18
N PRO A 118 -24.58 -17.89 -6.92
CA PRO A 118 -25.82 -17.26 -7.42
C PRO A 118 -26.73 -16.66 -6.34
N THR A 119 -26.69 -17.19 -5.12
CA THR A 119 -27.48 -16.72 -3.98
C THR A 119 -26.83 -15.54 -3.26
N HIS A 120 -25.52 -15.38 -3.37
CA HIS A 120 -24.73 -14.34 -2.73
C HIS A 120 -23.69 -13.79 -3.72
N PRO A 121 -24.08 -12.89 -4.64
CA PRO A 121 -23.12 -12.21 -5.49
C PRO A 121 -22.11 -11.43 -4.64
N VAL A 122 -20.83 -11.48 -5.02
CA VAL A 122 -19.75 -10.78 -4.34
C VAL A 122 -19.19 -9.70 -5.26
N VAL A 123 -19.45 -8.45 -4.96
CA VAL A 123 -19.12 -7.32 -5.83
C VAL A 123 -17.83 -6.64 -5.39
N PRO A 124 -16.83 -6.55 -6.28
CA PRO A 124 -15.57 -5.85 -5.98
C PRO A 124 -15.75 -4.33 -6.02
N ILE A 125 -15.34 -3.66 -4.95
CA ILE A 125 -15.43 -2.20 -4.79
C ILE A 125 -14.02 -1.60 -4.61
N PHE A 126 -13.70 -0.59 -5.39
CA PHE A 126 -12.59 0.30 -5.15
C PHE A 126 -13.08 1.59 -4.48
N TRP A 127 -12.71 1.75 -3.20
CA TRP A 127 -12.97 2.97 -2.44
C TRP A 127 -12.00 4.06 -2.86
N MET A 128 -12.50 5.08 -3.52
CA MET A 128 -11.73 6.28 -3.86
C MET A 128 -11.69 7.21 -2.64
N ALA A 129 -10.49 7.54 -2.16
CA ALA A 129 -10.32 8.45 -1.02
C ALA A 129 -10.46 9.92 -1.47
N THR A 130 -11.61 10.26 -2.04
CA THR A 130 -11.92 11.57 -2.65
C THR A 130 -11.90 12.73 -1.67
N GLU A 131 -12.13 12.45 -0.39
CA GLU A 131 -12.12 13.44 0.68
C GLU A 131 -10.74 13.68 1.28
N ASP A 132 -9.73 12.91 0.92
CA ASP A 132 -8.36 13.15 1.40
C ASP A 132 -7.85 14.50 0.88
N HIS A 133 -7.07 15.18 1.70
CA HIS A 133 -6.58 16.54 1.42
C HIS A 133 -5.06 16.62 1.27
N ASP A 134 -4.37 15.47 1.29
CA ASP A 134 -2.94 15.39 1.02
C ASP A 134 -2.65 15.47 -0.48
N VAL A 135 -2.75 16.69 -1.00
CA VAL A 135 -2.50 16.98 -2.41
C VAL A 135 -1.05 16.70 -2.78
N GLU A 136 -0.09 16.86 -1.87
CA GLU A 136 1.33 16.63 -2.14
C GLU A 136 1.59 15.16 -2.49
N GLU A 137 0.88 14.23 -1.85
CA GLU A 137 1.00 12.79 -2.11
C GLU A 137 0.51 12.42 -3.52
N ILE A 138 -0.54 13.06 -4.02
CA ILE A 138 -1.21 12.66 -5.26
C ILE A 138 -0.76 13.42 -6.52
N ARG A 139 -0.17 14.61 -6.39
CA ARG A 139 -0.04 15.61 -7.45
C ARG A 139 1.06 15.35 -8.49
N HIS A 140 1.67 14.18 -8.51
CA HIS A 140 2.77 13.89 -9.43
C HIS A 140 2.73 12.49 -10.04
N ILE A 141 3.32 12.38 -11.22
CA ILE A 141 3.70 11.11 -11.86
C ILE A 141 5.22 11.12 -11.99
N SER A 142 5.87 10.06 -11.53
CA SER A 142 7.31 9.85 -11.72
C SER A 142 7.52 8.77 -12.77
N PHE A 143 8.36 9.05 -13.77
CA PHE A 143 8.68 8.09 -14.82
C PHE A 143 10.13 8.31 -15.31
N GLU A 144 10.92 7.24 -15.40
CA GLU A 144 12.33 7.25 -15.82
C GLU A 144 13.14 8.36 -15.11
N GLY A 145 13.00 8.46 -13.79
CA GLY A 145 13.73 9.40 -12.94
C GLY A 145 13.27 10.86 -13.04
N LYS A 146 12.28 11.17 -13.88
CA LYS A 146 11.70 12.50 -13.99
C LYS A 146 10.34 12.57 -13.29
N ARG A 147 10.11 13.65 -12.55
CA ARG A 147 8.85 13.91 -11.87
C ARG A 147 8.05 14.96 -12.66
N TYR A 148 6.80 14.64 -12.97
CA TYR A 148 5.82 15.50 -13.62
C TYR A 148 4.75 15.86 -12.60
N SER A 149 4.60 17.12 -12.28
CA SER A 149 3.73 17.55 -11.16
C SER A 149 2.76 18.63 -11.60
N MET A 150 1.50 18.53 -11.14
CA MET A 150 0.57 19.64 -11.24
C MET A 150 0.96 20.78 -10.28
N ALA A 151 0.46 21.99 -10.54
CA ALA A 151 0.71 23.15 -9.69
C ALA A 151 0.18 22.91 -8.26
N ASN A 152 0.87 23.48 -7.26
CA ASN A 152 0.46 23.39 -5.85
C ASN A 152 -0.58 24.49 -5.51
N ALA A 153 -1.71 24.49 -6.21
CA ALA A 153 -2.78 25.48 -6.04
C ALA A 153 -3.92 25.00 -5.13
N PHE A 154 -3.93 23.70 -4.76
CA PHE A 154 -5.07 23.04 -4.12
C PHE A 154 -4.77 22.53 -2.71
N GLU A 155 -3.79 23.14 -2.03
CA GLU A 155 -3.46 22.74 -0.65
C GLU A 155 -4.67 22.81 0.27
N GLY A 156 -4.95 21.71 0.97
CA GLY A 156 -6.09 21.56 1.89
C GLY A 156 -7.44 21.31 1.21
N TRP A 157 -7.48 21.13 -0.12
CA TRP A 157 -8.69 20.73 -0.83
C TRP A 157 -8.94 19.22 -0.67
N ALA A 158 -10.21 18.82 -0.63
CA ALA A 158 -10.59 17.43 -0.86
C ALA A 158 -10.23 17.06 -2.30
N THR A 159 -9.37 16.04 -2.44
CA THR A 159 -8.72 15.75 -3.73
C THR A 159 -9.69 15.34 -4.83
N GLY A 160 -10.80 14.71 -4.48
CA GLY A 160 -11.83 14.31 -5.44
C GLY A 160 -12.45 15.47 -6.22
N GLY A 161 -12.61 16.62 -5.57
CA GLY A 161 -13.22 17.80 -6.17
C GLY A 161 -12.25 18.71 -6.95
N ILE A 162 -10.96 18.39 -7.00
CA ILE A 162 -9.99 19.17 -7.78
C ILE A 162 -10.34 19.06 -9.28
N PRO A 163 -10.44 20.19 -10.02
CA PRO A 163 -10.71 20.15 -11.45
C PRO A 163 -9.66 19.37 -12.22
N SER A 164 -10.07 18.46 -13.08
CA SER A 164 -9.16 17.60 -13.86
C SER A 164 -8.25 18.38 -14.81
N GLU A 165 -8.66 19.60 -15.22
CA GLU A 165 -7.85 20.51 -16.02
C GLU A 165 -6.50 20.88 -15.36
N ALA A 166 -6.40 20.81 -14.03
CA ALA A 166 -5.16 21.02 -13.31
C ALA A 166 -4.06 20.02 -13.68
N VAL A 167 -4.42 18.87 -14.24
CA VAL A 167 -3.50 17.79 -14.66
C VAL A 167 -3.06 17.95 -16.13
N TRP A 168 -3.74 18.71 -16.96
CA TRP A 168 -3.43 18.83 -18.39
C TRP A 168 -1.96 19.20 -18.67
N PRO A 169 -1.34 20.15 -17.94
CA PRO A 169 0.09 20.45 -18.14
C PRO A 169 1.01 19.26 -17.85
N VAL A 170 0.61 18.37 -16.95
CA VAL A 170 1.36 17.13 -16.64
C VAL A 170 1.29 16.18 -17.83
N ILE A 171 0.11 16.00 -18.41
CA ILE A 171 -0.09 15.15 -19.59
C ILE A 171 0.65 15.71 -20.82
N ASP A 172 0.57 17.03 -21.06
CA ASP A 172 1.30 17.70 -22.13
C ASP A 172 2.81 17.47 -22.01
N ALA A 173 3.36 17.57 -20.82
CA ALA A 173 4.78 17.35 -20.55
C ALA A 173 5.18 15.87 -20.78
N LEU A 174 4.35 14.91 -20.36
CA LEU A 174 4.57 13.49 -20.60
C LEU A 174 4.52 13.17 -22.10
N GLU A 175 3.52 13.68 -22.82
CA GLU A 175 3.41 13.47 -24.28
C GLU A 175 4.56 14.10 -25.05
N LYS A 176 5.01 15.28 -24.64
CA LYS A 176 6.18 15.93 -25.24
C LYS A 176 7.43 15.06 -25.12
N ASP A 177 7.64 14.47 -23.95
CA ASP A 177 8.84 13.69 -23.68
C ASP A 177 8.77 12.26 -24.26
N TRP A 178 7.59 11.64 -24.22
CA TRP A 178 7.41 10.21 -24.44
C TRP A 178 6.38 9.82 -25.52
N GLY A 179 5.64 10.76 -26.06
CA GLY A 179 4.57 10.51 -27.05
C GLY A 179 5.02 9.83 -28.33
N GLN A 180 6.33 9.83 -28.66
CA GLN A 180 6.89 9.11 -29.80
C GLN A 180 7.23 7.65 -29.51
N HIS A 181 7.21 7.23 -28.24
CA HIS A 181 7.44 5.84 -27.86
C HIS A 181 6.15 5.03 -28.04
N ALA A 182 6.15 4.07 -28.97
CA ALA A 182 4.93 3.38 -29.42
C ALA A 182 4.08 2.80 -28.29
N ALA A 183 4.69 2.09 -27.35
CA ALA A 183 3.97 1.49 -26.20
C ALA A 183 3.43 2.54 -25.23
N LEU A 184 4.14 3.67 -25.04
CA LEU A 184 3.70 4.75 -24.15
C LEU A 184 2.65 5.64 -24.80
N ALA A 185 2.69 5.82 -26.13
CA ALA A 185 1.73 6.65 -26.84
C ALA A 185 0.27 6.17 -26.59
N GLU A 186 0.04 4.87 -26.61
CA GLU A 186 -1.30 4.33 -26.31
C GLU A 186 -1.71 4.58 -24.85
N GLN A 187 -0.81 4.40 -23.90
CA GLN A 187 -1.09 4.67 -22.49
C GLN A 187 -1.33 6.17 -22.23
N LEU A 188 -0.58 7.06 -22.90
CA LEU A 188 -0.79 8.51 -22.78
C LEU A 188 -2.11 8.96 -23.38
N LYS A 189 -2.61 8.31 -24.46
CA LYS A 189 -3.96 8.55 -24.96
C LYS A 189 -5.04 8.22 -23.91
N VAL A 190 -4.87 7.13 -23.18
CA VAL A 190 -5.78 6.76 -22.08
C VAL A 190 -5.77 7.84 -20.99
N TYR A 191 -4.58 8.30 -20.57
CA TYR A 191 -4.46 9.39 -19.61
C TYR A 191 -5.14 10.66 -20.12
N ARG A 192 -4.80 11.10 -21.33
CA ARG A 192 -5.40 12.29 -21.93
C ARG A 192 -6.92 12.20 -22.00
N ALA A 193 -7.46 11.09 -22.48
CA ALA A 193 -8.90 10.89 -22.56
C ALA A 193 -9.58 10.99 -21.19
N ALA A 194 -9.01 10.36 -20.16
CA ALA A 194 -9.58 10.39 -18.82
C ALA A 194 -9.61 11.80 -18.22
N TYR A 195 -8.50 12.55 -18.32
CA TYR A 195 -8.40 13.89 -17.74
C TYR A 195 -9.06 14.99 -18.59
N LEU A 196 -9.25 14.80 -19.90
CA LEU A 196 -10.01 15.75 -20.72
C LEU A 196 -11.52 15.55 -20.60
N GLN A 197 -12.00 14.34 -20.38
CA GLN A 197 -13.42 14.02 -20.31
C GLN A 197 -13.97 14.02 -18.87
N GLY A 198 -13.10 13.92 -17.87
CA GLY A 198 -13.47 14.05 -16.47
C GLY A 198 -13.59 15.53 -16.10
N GLU A 199 -14.56 15.88 -15.27
CA GLU A 199 -14.69 17.24 -14.73
C GLU A 199 -13.77 17.42 -13.51
N THR A 200 -13.61 16.35 -12.72
CA THR A 200 -12.83 16.33 -11.48
C THR A 200 -11.80 15.19 -11.48
N LEU A 201 -10.89 15.20 -10.49
CA LEU A 201 -9.97 14.07 -10.29
C LEU A 201 -10.71 12.78 -9.96
N ALA A 202 -11.84 12.84 -9.26
CA ALA A 202 -12.67 11.67 -9.01
C ALA A 202 -13.19 11.06 -10.31
N ASP A 203 -13.71 11.89 -11.24
CA ASP A 203 -14.18 11.42 -12.54
C ASP A 203 -13.07 10.87 -13.42
N ALA A 204 -11.94 11.58 -13.49
CA ALA A 204 -10.78 11.13 -14.25
C ALA A 204 -10.24 9.80 -13.70
N THR A 205 -10.14 9.65 -12.39
CA THR A 205 -9.70 8.39 -11.75
C THR A 205 -10.68 7.26 -12.06
N ARG A 206 -11.99 7.50 -11.96
CA ARG A 206 -13.01 6.49 -12.28
C ARG A 206 -12.89 6.02 -13.73
N ARG A 207 -12.64 6.92 -14.68
CA ARG A 207 -12.41 6.60 -16.10
C ARG A 207 -11.14 5.75 -16.29
N LEU A 208 -10.04 6.08 -15.63
CA LEU A 208 -8.80 5.30 -15.66
C LEU A 208 -9.03 3.89 -15.10
N MET A 209 -9.70 3.79 -13.96
CA MET A 209 -9.99 2.48 -13.34
C MET A 209 -10.97 1.65 -14.19
N ALA A 210 -11.97 2.25 -14.82
CA ALA A 210 -12.86 1.55 -15.74
C ALA A 210 -12.12 0.97 -16.96
N HIS A 211 -11.09 1.68 -17.43
CA HIS A 211 -10.25 1.18 -18.53
C HIS A 211 -9.39 -0.04 -18.13
N TRP A 212 -8.76 0.00 -16.95
CA TRP A 212 -7.86 -1.08 -16.53
C TRP A 212 -8.53 -2.19 -15.72
N HIS A 213 -9.65 -1.89 -15.07
CA HIS A 213 -10.36 -2.77 -14.13
C HIS A 213 -11.88 -2.70 -14.39
N PRO A 214 -12.35 -3.11 -15.58
CA PRO A 214 -13.73 -2.92 -15.99
C PRO A 214 -14.75 -3.67 -15.11
N SER A 215 -14.34 -4.73 -14.41
CA SER A 215 -15.20 -5.50 -13.51
C SER A 215 -15.34 -4.90 -12.10
N VAL A 216 -14.65 -3.78 -11.78
CA VAL A 216 -14.62 -3.20 -10.42
C VAL A 216 -15.40 -1.89 -10.39
N LEU A 217 -16.27 -1.73 -9.40
CA LEU A 217 -17.00 -0.48 -9.19
C LEU A 217 -16.18 0.50 -8.33
N CYS A 218 -16.02 1.73 -8.80
CA CYS A 218 -15.37 2.81 -8.08
C CYS A 218 -16.39 3.60 -7.27
N LEU A 219 -16.23 3.62 -5.96
CA LEU A 219 -17.10 4.32 -5.03
C LEU A 219 -16.48 5.63 -4.57
N ASP A 220 -17.19 6.73 -4.79
CA ASP A 220 -16.98 8.01 -4.10
C ASP A 220 -17.95 8.11 -2.93
N ALA A 221 -17.44 8.01 -1.71
CA ALA A 221 -18.24 7.99 -0.50
C ALA A 221 -18.56 9.41 0.04
N SER A 222 -18.25 10.47 -0.70
CA SER A 222 -18.57 11.86 -0.31
C SER A 222 -20.03 12.24 -0.55
N ASP A 223 -20.81 11.42 -1.28
CA ASP A 223 -22.22 11.65 -1.60
C ASP A 223 -23.09 11.81 -0.33
N ALA A 224 -23.90 12.85 -0.30
CA ALA A 224 -24.75 13.19 0.85
C ALA A 224 -25.68 12.02 1.28
N ARG A 225 -26.18 11.25 0.32
CA ARG A 225 -27.09 10.10 0.59
C ARG A 225 -26.34 8.99 1.33
N LEU A 226 -25.08 8.72 0.98
CA LEU A 226 -24.25 7.75 1.68
C LEU A 226 -23.85 8.26 3.07
N LYS A 227 -23.51 9.53 3.19
CA LYS A 227 -23.22 10.18 4.47
C LYS A 227 -24.41 10.12 5.43
N ALA A 228 -25.62 10.28 4.92
CA ALA A 228 -26.85 10.17 5.70
C ALA A 228 -27.06 8.76 6.29
N LEU A 229 -26.65 7.69 5.60
CA LEU A 229 -26.70 6.31 6.11
C LEU A 229 -25.83 6.12 7.36
N ALA A 230 -24.83 6.96 7.57
CA ALA A 230 -23.94 6.92 8.73
C ALA A 230 -24.26 7.98 9.80
N ALA A 231 -25.47 8.55 9.80
CA ALA A 231 -25.88 9.62 10.72
C ALA A 231 -25.69 9.26 12.20
N GLU A 232 -25.95 8.00 12.57
CA GLU A 232 -25.73 7.52 13.94
C GLU A 232 -24.25 7.51 14.30
N LEU A 233 -23.37 7.12 13.37
CA LEU A 233 -21.93 7.14 13.57
C LEU A 233 -21.42 8.56 13.82
N TRP A 234 -21.83 9.52 12.99
CA TRP A 234 -21.43 10.92 13.15
C TRP A 234 -21.96 11.50 14.47
N THR A 235 -23.20 11.21 14.80
CA THR A 235 -23.82 11.67 16.07
C THR A 235 -23.06 11.14 17.26
N ASP A 236 -22.72 9.85 17.29
CA ASP A 236 -22.02 9.22 18.40
C ASP A 236 -20.59 9.78 18.57
N GLU A 237 -19.86 9.98 17.47
CA GLU A 237 -18.53 10.58 17.51
C GLU A 237 -18.55 12.05 17.96
N ILE A 238 -19.56 12.83 17.56
CA ILE A 238 -19.71 14.22 18.00
C ILE A 238 -20.07 14.29 19.49
N GLN A 239 -20.95 13.41 19.98
CA GLN A 239 -21.43 13.45 21.36
C GLN A 239 -20.47 12.80 22.35
N HIS A 240 -19.82 11.71 21.96
CA HIS A 240 -19.12 10.83 22.90
C HIS A 240 -17.64 10.60 22.58
N GLN A 241 -17.11 11.07 21.43
CA GLN A 241 -15.74 10.81 20.98
C GLN A 241 -15.36 9.33 21.15
N ARG A 242 -16.24 8.44 20.69
CA ARG A 242 -16.22 7.02 20.97
C ARG A 242 -14.92 6.35 20.54
N MET A 243 -14.42 6.68 19.34
CA MET A 243 -13.16 6.14 18.85
C MET A 243 -11.98 6.43 19.80
N PHE A 244 -11.93 7.64 20.36
CA PHE A 244 -10.89 8.02 21.32
C PHE A 244 -11.06 7.28 22.66
N SER A 245 -12.28 7.11 23.12
CA SER A 245 -12.56 6.49 24.44
C SER A 245 -12.35 4.97 24.44
N THR A 246 -12.43 4.31 23.25
CA THR A 246 -12.28 2.85 23.11
C THR A 246 -10.90 2.39 22.69
N GLN A 247 -10.00 3.31 22.34
CA GLN A 247 -8.65 2.95 21.90
C GLN A 247 -7.91 2.07 22.89
N ASN A 248 -7.14 1.12 22.38
CA ASN A 248 -6.30 0.23 23.17
C ASN A 248 -4.94 0.03 22.52
N ASP A 249 -3.92 0.68 23.03
CA ASP A 249 -2.54 0.63 22.52
C ASP A 249 -1.69 -0.48 23.16
N ALA A 250 -2.23 -1.20 24.16
CA ALA A 250 -1.50 -2.24 24.88
C ALA A 250 -0.91 -3.34 23.98
N PRO A 251 -1.57 -3.80 22.88
CA PRO A 251 -0.99 -4.79 21.99
C PRO A 251 0.36 -4.39 21.35
N TRP A 252 0.52 -3.10 21.03
CA TRP A 252 1.76 -2.56 20.46
C TRP A 252 2.81 -2.28 21.53
N THR A 253 2.42 -1.61 22.60
CA THR A 253 3.35 -1.26 23.68
C THR A 253 3.93 -2.49 24.38
N ALA A 254 3.19 -3.58 24.48
CA ALA A 254 3.69 -4.87 24.98
C ALA A 254 4.81 -5.48 24.10
N GLN A 255 4.89 -5.11 22.84
CA GLN A 255 5.97 -5.50 21.91
C GLN A 255 7.08 -4.45 21.82
N GLY A 256 7.01 -3.38 22.58
CA GLY A 256 7.92 -2.24 22.49
C GLY A 256 7.74 -1.42 21.21
N TRP A 257 6.55 -1.45 20.60
CA TRP A 257 6.22 -0.69 19.41
C TRP A 257 5.32 0.50 19.72
N GLU A 258 5.43 1.54 18.91
CA GLU A 258 4.44 2.62 18.90
C GLU A 258 3.17 2.15 18.16
N PRO A 259 1.98 2.55 18.60
CA PRO A 259 0.74 2.35 17.86
C PRO A 259 0.81 2.99 16.47
N PRO A 260 0.16 2.40 15.45
CA PRO A 260 0.25 2.94 14.08
C PRO A 260 -0.37 4.33 13.93
N VAL A 261 -1.38 4.64 14.73
CA VAL A 261 -2.04 5.96 14.73
C VAL A 261 -2.27 6.46 16.15
N ASP A 262 -1.92 7.72 16.38
CA ASP A 262 -2.26 8.44 17.61
C ASP A 262 -3.71 8.96 17.50
N VAL A 263 -4.63 8.26 18.14
CA VAL A 263 -6.06 8.58 18.12
C VAL A 263 -6.33 9.83 18.95
N LYS A 264 -6.89 10.84 18.30
CA LYS A 264 -7.26 12.12 18.95
C LYS A 264 -8.75 12.12 19.34
N PRO A 265 -9.18 12.98 20.27
CA PRO A 265 -10.59 13.11 20.64
C PRO A 265 -11.52 13.43 19.47
N SER A 266 -11.00 14.02 18.40
CA SER A 266 -11.76 14.25 17.19
C SER A 266 -11.27 13.39 16.04
N THR A 267 -12.19 12.69 15.40
CA THR A 267 -11.99 11.82 14.24
C THR A 267 -12.63 12.38 12.98
N LEU A 268 -13.16 13.61 13.06
CA LEU A 268 -13.91 14.26 11.99
C LEU A 268 -13.18 15.49 11.44
N PHE A 269 -13.48 15.78 10.18
CA PHE A 269 -13.14 16.98 9.45
C PHE A 269 -14.41 17.65 8.95
N LEU A 270 -14.33 18.94 8.70
CA LEU A 270 -15.36 19.74 8.04
C LEU A 270 -14.97 19.98 6.59
N LEU A 271 -15.89 19.70 5.66
CA LEU A 271 -15.78 19.97 4.24
C LEU A 271 -16.62 21.20 3.89
N GLU A 272 -15.98 22.29 3.53
CA GLU A 272 -16.64 23.52 3.10
C GLU A 272 -15.90 24.15 1.93
N ASN A 273 -16.62 24.54 0.89
CA ASN A 273 -16.06 25.20 -0.30
C ASN A 273 -14.86 24.42 -0.91
N GLY A 274 -14.94 23.11 -0.97
CA GLY A 274 -13.90 22.21 -1.47
C GLY A 274 -12.73 21.97 -0.50
N ARG A 275 -12.66 22.67 0.63
CA ARG A 275 -11.59 22.50 1.62
C ARG A 275 -12.00 21.57 2.74
N ARG A 276 -11.04 20.75 3.17
CA ARG A 276 -11.18 19.83 4.31
C ARG A 276 -10.39 20.36 5.50
N THR A 277 -11.10 20.75 6.54
CA THR A 277 -10.51 21.33 7.75
C THR A 277 -10.77 20.42 8.95
N ARG A 278 -9.75 20.14 9.74
CA ARG A 278 -9.89 19.31 10.94
C ARG A 278 -10.85 19.97 11.92
N LEU A 279 -11.73 19.14 12.48
CA LEU A 279 -12.55 19.49 13.64
C LEU A 279 -11.78 19.13 14.92
N ASP A 280 -11.49 20.09 15.77
CA ASP A 280 -10.85 19.88 17.06
C ASP A 280 -11.88 20.02 18.18
N PHE A 281 -11.95 19.04 19.08
CA PHE A 281 -12.82 19.08 20.25
C PHE A 281 -12.16 19.89 21.37
N LEU A 282 -12.80 20.97 21.78
CA LEU A 282 -12.29 21.89 22.82
C LEU A 282 -12.82 21.55 24.23
N GLY A 283 -13.69 20.56 24.33
CA GLY A 283 -14.39 20.22 25.58
C GLY A 283 -15.72 20.98 25.76
N LYS A 284 -16.57 20.48 26.67
CA LYS A 284 -17.87 21.08 26.99
C LYS A 284 -18.78 21.36 25.78
N GLY A 285 -18.74 20.46 24.79
CA GLY A 285 -19.55 20.62 23.56
C GLY A 285 -19.11 21.74 22.63
N ALA A 286 -17.90 22.28 22.78
CA ALA A 286 -17.31 23.26 21.87
C ALA A 286 -16.34 22.56 20.89
N TRP A 287 -16.38 22.97 19.63
CA TRP A 287 -15.60 22.46 18.53
C TRP A 287 -14.96 23.60 17.74
N GLN A 288 -13.85 23.34 17.06
CA GLN A 288 -13.14 24.31 16.24
C GLN A 288 -12.75 23.70 14.88
N ALA A 289 -13.01 24.42 13.81
CA ALA A 289 -12.51 24.13 12.46
C ALA A 289 -11.72 25.35 11.95
N GLY A 290 -10.40 25.25 11.91
CA GLY A 290 -9.54 26.39 11.57
C GLY A 290 -9.76 27.57 12.53
N SER A 291 -10.25 28.71 12.03
CA SER A 291 -10.60 29.90 12.83
C SER A 291 -12.05 29.91 13.31
N CYS A 292 -12.90 28.99 12.85
CA CYS A 292 -14.33 28.95 13.19
C CYS A 292 -14.57 28.07 14.40
N THR A 293 -15.26 28.59 15.42
CA THR A 293 -15.73 27.84 16.59
C THR A 293 -17.23 27.57 16.44
N MET A 294 -17.65 26.35 16.72
CA MET A 294 -19.04 25.93 16.62
C MET A 294 -19.46 25.11 17.85
N ARG A 295 -20.76 25.05 18.08
CA ARG A 295 -21.33 24.24 19.15
C ARG A 295 -21.65 22.85 18.66
N GLN A 296 -21.74 21.89 19.60
CA GLN A 296 -22.14 20.52 19.33
C GLN A 296 -23.50 20.45 18.60
N GLU A 297 -24.46 21.29 19.00
CA GLU A 297 -25.78 21.33 18.40
C GLU A 297 -25.73 21.75 16.91
N GLU A 298 -24.80 22.62 16.53
CA GLU A 298 -24.60 23.03 15.14
C GLU A 298 -24.03 21.87 14.31
N LEU A 299 -23.09 21.10 14.85
CA LEU A 299 -22.57 19.88 14.21
C LEU A 299 -23.66 18.81 14.08
N LEU A 300 -24.46 18.60 15.11
CA LEU A 300 -25.58 17.64 15.06
C LEU A 300 -26.65 18.06 14.05
N SER A 301 -26.89 19.37 13.89
CA SER A 301 -27.75 19.87 12.82
C SER A 301 -27.19 19.58 11.42
N ARG A 302 -25.86 19.66 11.26
CA ARG A 302 -25.21 19.29 9.97
C ARG A 302 -25.35 17.81 9.66
N VAL A 303 -25.24 16.93 10.65
CA VAL A 303 -25.50 15.49 10.45
C VAL A 303 -26.83 15.23 9.76
N GLN A 304 -27.86 16.00 10.09
CA GLN A 304 -29.22 15.82 9.55
C GLN A 304 -29.47 16.56 8.24
N ASN A 305 -28.91 17.77 8.08
CA ASN A 305 -29.28 18.67 7.01
C ASN A 305 -28.19 18.81 5.92
N GLN A 306 -26.92 18.52 6.25
CA GLN A 306 -25.76 18.69 5.39
C GLN A 306 -24.69 17.63 5.69
N PRO A 307 -25.06 16.32 5.66
CA PRO A 307 -24.16 15.24 6.06
C PRO A 307 -22.87 15.16 5.22
N GLU A 308 -22.91 15.64 3.97
CA GLU A 308 -21.78 15.74 3.06
C GLU A 308 -20.66 16.67 3.58
N THR A 309 -20.99 17.59 4.50
CA THR A 309 -20.00 18.48 5.11
C THR A 309 -19.13 17.81 6.18
N LEU A 310 -19.48 16.59 6.61
CA LEU A 310 -18.72 15.82 7.59
C LEU A 310 -17.86 14.76 6.88
N SER A 311 -16.58 14.73 7.21
CA SER A 311 -15.63 13.78 6.62
C SER A 311 -14.86 13.03 7.70
N PRO A 312 -14.79 11.68 7.67
CA PRO A 312 -14.02 10.90 8.62
C PRO A 312 -12.52 11.03 8.37
N ASN A 313 -11.71 10.95 9.44
CA ASN A 313 -10.27 10.73 9.30
C ASN A 313 -9.96 9.28 8.86
N ALA A 314 -8.67 8.96 8.70
CA ALA A 314 -8.22 7.64 8.26
C ALA A 314 -8.70 6.48 9.16
N ILE A 315 -8.88 6.74 10.47
CA ILE A 315 -9.32 5.71 11.43
C ILE A 315 -10.84 5.54 11.42
N LEU A 316 -11.61 6.61 11.31
CA LEU A 316 -13.08 6.51 11.31
C LEU A 316 -13.62 6.09 9.93
N ARG A 317 -12.85 6.30 8.85
CA ARG A 317 -13.24 5.89 7.49
C ARG A 317 -13.59 4.39 7.37
N PRO A 318 -12.82 3.44 7.94
CA PRO A 318 -13.20 2.03 7.92
C PRO A 318 -14.58 1.75 8.51
N ILE A 319 -14.92 2.43 9.61
CA ILE A 319 -16.23 2.26 10.25
C ILE A 319 -17.34 2.84 9.37
N TYR A 320 -17.11 4.02 8.78
CA TYR A 320 -18.02 4.62 7.81
C TYR A 320 -18.25 3.68 6.61
N GLN A 321 -17.21 3.04 6.12
CA GLN A 321 -17.32 2.03 5.05
C GLN A 321 -18.31 0.93 5.42
N GLU A 322 -18.25 0.41 6.65
CA GLU A 322 -19.13 -0.66 7.10
C GLU A 322 -20.59 -0.21 7.33
N CYS A 323 -20.82 1.09 7.50
CA CYS A 323 -22.18 1.65 7.53
C CYS A 323 -22.83 1.64 6.13
N ILE A 324 -22.04 1.84 5.07
CA ILE A 324 -22.57 2.09 3.72
C ILE A 324 -22.38 0.92 2.74
N LEU A 325 -21.62 -0.11 3.12
CA LEU A 325 -21.36 -1.29 2.30
C LEU A 325 -21.75 -2.58 3.04
N PRO A 326 -22.34 -3.57 2.37
CA PRO A 326 -22.46 -4.93 2.90
C PRO A 326 -21.11 -5.67 2.79
N ASN A 327 -20.07 -5.10 3.39
CA ASN A 327 -18.70 -5.52 3.17
C ASN A 327 -18.35 -6.77 3.98
N VAL A 328 -17.72 -7.76 3.36
CA VAL A 328 -17.25 -9.01 4.01
C VAL A 328 -15.74 -9.06 4.14
N LEU A 329 -15.00 -8.36 3.26
CA LEU A 329 -13.56 -8.37 3.26
C LEU A 329 -12.99 -7.01 2.87
N TYR A 330 -11.92 -6.59 3.56
CA TYR A 330 -11.09 -5.45 3.19
C TYR A 330 -9.67 -5.92 2.88
N ALA A 331 -9.21 -5.67 1.65
CA ALA A 331 -7.84 -5.95 1.22
C ALA A 331 -6.97 -4.70 1.36
N GLY A 332 -5.94 -4.77 2.19
CA GLY A 332 -5.06 -3.64 2.46
C GLY A 332 -3.59 -4.00 2.50
N GLY A 333 -2.73 -2.98 2.45
CA GLY A 333 -1.30 -3.13 2.69
C GLY A 333 -1.00 -3.34 4.19
N ALA A 334 0.24 -3.73 4.51
CA ALA A 334 0.63 -4.04 5.89
C ALA A 334 0.40 -2.88 6.88
N GLY A 335 0.67 -1.63 6.46
CA GLY A 335 0.40 -0.47 7.31
C GLY A 335 -1.10 -0.23 7.53
N GLU A 336 -1.93 -0.50 6.51
CA GLU A 336 -3.38 -0.44 6.65
C GLU A 336 -3.87 -1.51 7.63
N MET A 337 -3.36 -2.73 7.52
CA MET A 337 -3.70 -3.81 8.44
C MET A 337 -3.38 -3.46 9.90
N GLU A 338 -2.25 -2.82 10.16
CA GLU A 338 -1.89 -2.42 11.52
C GLU A 338 -2.90 -1.46 12.15
N TYR A 339 -3.32 -0.41 11.45
CA TYR A 339 -4.32 0.49 12.04
C TYR A 339 -5.73 -0.10 12.04
N TRP A 340 -6.07 -1.02 11.15
CA TRP A 340 -7.33 -1.77 11.23
C TRP A 340 -7.39 -2.65 12.48
N LEU A 341 -6.26 -3.29 12.87
CA LEU A 341 -6.18 -4.02 14.15
C LEU A 341 -6.48 -3.11 15.35
N GLN A 342 -6.07 -1.84 15.29
CA GLN A 342 -6.32 -0.85 16.33
C GLN A 342 -7.82 -0.52 16.46
N LEU A 343 -8.62 -0.76 15.43
CA LEU A 343 -10.07 -0.51 15.42
C LEU A 343 -10.90 -1.64 16.00
N ILE A 344 -10.34 -2.82 16.24
CA ILE A 344 -11.08 -4.00 16.73
C ILE A 344 -11.91 -3.68 18.01
N PRO A 345 -11.39 -2.99 19.03
CA PRO A 345 -12.18 -2.63 20.21
C PRO A 345 -13.42 -1.78 19.87
N TYR A 346 -13.31 -0.86 18.92
CA TYR A 346 -14.42 -0.04 18.47
C TYR A 346 -15.49 -0.86 17.74
N PHE A 347 -15.08 -1.76 16.83
CA PHE A 347 -16.00 -2.69 16.16
C PHE A 347 -16.79 -3.53 17.18
N GLN A 348 -16.12 -4.03 18.22
CA GLN A 348 -16.73 -4.85 19.26
C GLN A 348 -17.72 -4.05 20.12
N GLU A 349 -17.33 -2.85 20.57
CA GLU A 349 -18.20 -2.01 21.40
C GLU A 349 -19.48 -1.56 20.67
N ARG A 350 -19.35 -1.30 19.37
CA ARG A 350 -20.46 -0.85 18.52
C ARG A 350 -21.25 -2.00 17.91
N ASN A 351 -20.89 -3.25 18.17
CA ASN A 351 -21.47 -4.44 17.54
C ASN A 351 -21.50 -4.35 15.98
N PHE A 352 -20.48 -3.71 15.39
CA PHE A 352 -20.33 -3.76 13.95
C PHE A 352 -19.92 -5.16 13.48
N PRO A 353 -20.36 -5.58 12.29
CA PRO A 353 -19.91 -6.83 11.70
C PRO A 353 -18.39 -6.91 11.60
N ALA A 354 -17.84 -8.06 11.93
CA ALA A 354 -16.40 -8.28 11.91
C ALA A 354 -15.90 -8.50 10.48
N VAL A 355 -15.80 -7.44 9.68
CA VAL A 355 -15.23 -7.51 8.32
C VAL A 355 -13.88 -8.23 8.33
N ARG A 356 -13.65 -9.14 7.39
CA ARG A 356 -12.41 -9.90 7.28
C ARG A 356 -11.29 -9.03 6.74
N MET A 357 -10.13 -9.10 7.35
CA MET A 357 -8.95 -8.35 6.94
C MET A 357 -8.05 -9.27 6.11
N HIS A 358 -7.72 -8.83 4.92
CA HIS A 358 -6.83 -9.53 4.01
C HIS A 358 -5.58 -8.70 3.74
N LEU A 359 -4.40 -9.28 4.01
CA LEU A 359 -3.12 -8.65 3.68
C LEU A 359 -2.84 -8.89 2.20
N ARG A 360 -2.89 -7.81 1.41
CA ARG A 360 -2.70 -7.90 -0.04
C ARG A 360 -1.39 -8.57 -0.44
N THR A 361 -1.41 -9.25 -1.56
CA THR A 361 -0.21 -9.77 -2.22
C THR A 361 0.71 -8.63 -2.63
N SER A 362 2.00 -8.83 -2.43
CA SER A 362 3.05 -7.94 -2.95
C SER A 362 3.59 -8.49 -4.26
N PHE A 363 3.73 -7.62 -5.27
CA PHE A 363 4.14 -8.00 -6.62
C PHE A 363 5.46 -7.39 -7.04
N GLU A 364 6.19 -8.12 -7.87
CA GLU A 364 7.36 -7.66 -8.59
C GLU A 364 7.31 -8.13 -10.03
N TRP A 365 7.51 -7.20 -10.95
CA TRP A 365 7.53 -7.46 -12.40
C TRP A 365 8.96 -7.55 -12.90
N TRP A 366 9.26 -8.62 -13.63
CA TRP A 366 10.60 -8.90 -14.12
C TRP A 366 10.68 -8.70 -15.65
N PRO A 367 11.24 -7.57 -16.14
CA PRO A 367 11.59 -7.46 -17.56
C PRO A 367 12.54 -8.58 -17.96
N SER A 368 12.36 -9.15 -19.16
CA SER A 368 13.14 -10.30 -19.65
C SER A 368 14.66 -10.12 -19.55
N ALA A 369 15.15 -8.91 -19.85
CA ALA A 369 16.57 -8.60 -19.72
C ALA A 369 17.06 -8.61 -18.26
N SER A 370 16.26 -8.08 -17.33
CA SER A 370 16.57 -8.07 -15.89
C SER A 370 16.49 -9.48 -15.31
N TRP A 371 15.50 -10.27 -15.70
CA TRP A 371 15.35 -11.66 -15.27
C TRP A 371 16.54 -12.53 -15.70
N ARG A 372 16.95 -12.47 -16.97
CA ARG A 372 18.14 -13.19 -17.47
C ARG A 372 19.43 -12.80 -16.74
N LYS A 373 19.59 -11.51 -16.43
CA LYS A 373 20.74 -11.04 -15.65
C LYS A 373 20.67 -11.54 -14.22
N TRP A 374 19.50 -11.47 -13.58
CA TRP A 374 19.30 -11.99 -12.21
C TRP A 374 19.69 -13.46 -12.11
N GLN A 375 19.19 -14.31 -13.00
CA GLN A 375 19.51 -15.75 -13.01
C GLN A 375 21.02 -16.05 -13.10
N LYS A 376 21.79 -15.17 -13.77
CA LYS A 376 23.25 -15.32 -13.91
C LYS A 376 24.05 -14.73 -12.75
N LEU A 377 23.55 -13.68 -12.12
CA LEU A 377 24.32 -12.82 -11.21
C LEU A 377 23.92 -12.95 -9.76
N ALA A 378 22.69 -13.45 -9.47
CA ALA A 378 22.18 -13.55 -8.11
C ALA A 378 23.09 -14.45 -7.26
N PRO A 379 23.54 -13.98 -6.08
CA PRO A 379 24.25 -14.81 -5.13
C PRO A 379 23.39 -15.98 -4.65
N GLN A 380 23.99 -17.12 -4.46
CA GLN A 380 23.29 -18.27 -3.90
C GLN A 380 22.93 -18.00 -2.42
N ASN A 381 21.73 -18.41 -2.01
CA ASN A 381 21.25 -18.29 -0.62
C ASN A 381 21.08 -16.86 -0.08
N LEU A 382 21.05 -15.85 -0.93
CA LEU A 382 20.80 -14.48 -0.52
C LEU A 382 19.34 -14.08 -0.76
N SER A 383 18.74 -13.40 0.22
CA SER A 383 17.41 -12.84 0.01
C SER A 383 17.46 -11.75 -1.07
N TYR A 384 16.51 -11.79 -1.96
CA TYR A 384 16.28 -10.76 -2.96
C TYR A 384 16.10 -9.36 -2.35
N HIS A 385 15.55 -9.28 -1.14
CA HIS A 385 15.35 -8.03 -0.40
C HIS A 385 16.57 -7.55 0.39
N SER A 386 17.66 -8.31 0.38
CA SER A 386 18.89 -7.89 1.06
C SER A 386 19.37 -6.54 0.56
N SER A 387 19.86 -5.72 1.49
CA SER A 387 20.46 -4.42 1.15
C SER A 387 21.69 -4.58 0.25
N ILE A 388 22.04 -3.53 -0.48
CA ILE A 388 23.26 -3.50 -1.30
C ILE A 388 24.51 -3.87 -0.50
N SER A 389 24.56 -3.48 0.78
CA SER A 389 25.68 -3.81 1.68
C SER A 389 25.73 -5.31 2.00
N GLU A 390 24.59 -5.95 2.29
CA GLU A 390 24.52 -7.40 2.56
C GLU A 390 24.89 -8.21 1.31
N VAL A 391 24.32 -7.84 0.16
CA VAL A 391 24.66 -8.45 -1.13
C VAL A 391 26.14 -8.33 -1.43
N ARG A 392 26.72 -7.16 -1.20
CA ARG A 392 28.16 -6.94 -1.40
C ARG A 392 29.01 -7.84 -0.51
N VAL A 393 28.62 -8.02 0.74
CA VAL A 393 29.33 -8.91 1.67
C VAL A 393 29.26 -10.36 1.19
N ALA A 394 28.07 -10.86 0.88
CA ALA A 394 27.87 -12.23 0.40
C ALA A 394 28.62 -12.49 -0.90
N TRP A 395 28.56 -11.56 -1.84
CA TRP A 395 29.25 -11.69 -3.12
C TRP A 395 30.77 -11.68 -2.99
N LEU A 396 31.31 -10.82 -2.12
CA LEU A 396 32.75 -10.83 -1.83
C LEU A 396 33.20 -12.17 -1.20
N GLN A 397 32.33 -12.82 -0.40
CA GLN A 397 32.60 -14.14 0.17
C GLN A 397 32.59 -15.22 -0.91
N GLU A 398 31.62 -15.22 -1.82
CA GLU A 398 31.56 -16.15 -2.96
C GLU A 398 32.79 -16.02 -3.88
N GLU A 399 33.28 -14.83 -4.09
CA GLU A 399 34.52 -14.54 -4.88
C GLU A 399 35.81 -14.78 -4.06
N GLY A 400 35.72 -15.37 -2.87
CA GLY A 400 36.88 -15.70 -2.05
C GLY A 400 37.58 -14.52 -1.39
N ALA A 401 36.93 -13.37 -1.31
CA ALA A 401 37.50 -12.22 -0.61
C ALA A 401 37.59 -12.45 0.93
N PRO A 402 38.63 -11.93 1.61
CA PRO A 402 38.75 -12.11 3.05
C PRO A 402 37.53 -11.58 3.81
N ALA A 403 37.03 -12.35 4.79
CA ALA A 403 35.92 -11.97 5.64
C ALA A 403 36.22 -10.68 6.45
N ALA A 404 35.23 -9.83 6.66
CA ALA A 404 35.37 -8.65 7.52
C ALA A 404 35.45 -9.09 8.99
N GLY A 405 36.29 -8.38 9.80
CA GLY A 405 36.39 -8.61 11.24
C GLY A 405 37.14 -9.87 11.68
N ALA A 406 37.62 -10.70 10.77
CA ALA A 406 38.52 -11.82 11.12
C ALA A 406 39.97 -11.34 11.11
N PHE A 407 40.72 -11.66 12.13
CA PHE A 407 42.13 -11.23 12.31
C PHE A 407 43.04 -12.42 12.55
N PRO A 408 43.13 -13.41 11.63
CA PRO A 408 43.90 -14.64 11.87
C PRO A 408 45.38 -14.38 12.06
N VAL A 409 45.95 -13.37 11.42
CA VAL A 409 47.39 -13.01 11.61
C VAL A 409 47.61 -12.41 12.99
N ALA A 410 46.76 -11.46 13.39
CA ALA A 410 46.83 -10.86 14.72
C ALA A 410 46.56 -11.89 15.83
N GLU A 411 45.68 -12.84 15.61
CA GLU A 411 45.35 -13.91 16.55
C GLU A 411 46.50 -14.92 16.68
N ALA A 412 47.09 -15.34 15.56
CA ALA A 412 48.27 -16.19 15.56
C ALA A 412 49.45 -15.52 16.28
N LEU A 413 49.68 -14.22 16.01
CA LEU A 413 50.70 -13.42 16.70
C LEU A 413 50.38 -13.26 18.18
N ARG A 414 49.12 -13.11 18.59
CA ARG A 414 48.73 -13.04 20.01
C ARG A 414 49.15 -14.30 20.76
N ASN A 415 48.96 -15.47 20.18
CA ASN A 415 49.37 -16.73 20.78
C ASN A 415 50.89 -16.86 20.91
N LEU A 416 51.63 -16.42 19.88
CA LEU A 416 53.11 -16.38 19.92
C LEU A 416 53.62 -15.39 20.98
N VAL A 417 53.07 -14.19 20.99
CA VAL A 417 53.45 -13.15 21.96
C VAL A 417 53.19 -13.62 23.39
N LYS A 418 52.05 -14.25 23.64
CA LYS A 418 51.73 -14.80 24.96
C LYS A 418 52.70 -15.92 25.37
N LYS A 419 53.12 -16.75 24.45
CA LYS A 419 54.12 -17.81 24.69
C LYS A 419 55.49 -17.24 25.01
N GLU A 420 55.99 -16.26 24.25
CA GLU A 420 57.35 -15.75 24.36
C GLU A 420 57.50 -14.67 25.45
N TYR A 421 56.50 -13.77 25.57
CA TYR A 421 56.57 -12.58 26.43
C TYR A 421 55.66 -12.62 27.66
N GLY A 422 54.73 -13.60 27.77
CA GLY A 422 53.80 -13.70 28.90
C GLY A 422 54.42 -13.88 30.27
N LYS A 423 55.72 -14.23 30.33
CA LYS A 423 56.52 -14.30 31.56
C LYS A 423 57.05 -12.93 32.05
N TYR A 424 56.79 -11.85 31.28
CA TYR A 424 57.23 -10.48 31.59
C TYR A 424 56.03 -9.57 31.79
N PRO A 425 55.49 -9.41 33.00
CA PRO A 425 54.28 -8.60 33.26
C PRO A 425 54.41 -7.15 32.80
N ASP A 426 55.60 -6.56 32.90
CA ASP A 426 55.85 -5.17 32.50
C ASP A 426 55.68 -4.93 30.99
N LEU A 427 55.69 -5.97 30.16
CA LEU A 427 55.53 -5.89 28.72
C LEU A 427 54.07 -6.06 28.25
N GLU A 428 53.16 -6.41 29.13
CA GLU A 428 51.75 -6.71 28.77
C GLU A 428 51.10 -5.55 28.02
N ARG A 429 51.22 -4.33 28.55
CA ARG A 429 50.64 -3.11 27.97
C ARG A 429 51.23 -2.78 26.59
N SER A 430 52.52 -2.97 26.40
CA SER A 430 53.20 -2.68 25.13
C SER A 430 52.91 -3.75 24.07
N THR A 431 52.80 -5.02 24.45
CA THR A 431 52.39 -6.12 23.55
C THR A 431 50.94 -6.02 23.11
N GLU A 432 50.05 -5.65 24.01
CA GLU A 432 48.64 -5.39 23.69
C GLU A 432 48.51 -4.21 22.69
N ALA A 433 49.20 -3.10 22.93
CA ALA A 433 49.20 -1.95 22.03
C ALA A 433 49.80 -2.29 20.65
N TRP A 434 50.80 -3.17 20.62
CA TRP A 434 51.39 -3.65 19.36
C TRP A 434 50.44 -4.55 18.60
N LEU A 435 49.80 -5.53 19.23
CA LEU A 435 48.77 -6.40 18.62
C LEU A 435 47.61 -5.62 18.06
N LYS A 436 47.15 -4.58 18.76
CA LYS A 436 46.09 -3.68 18.27
C LYS A 436 46.49 -2.93 16.98
N ARG A 437 47.75 -2.55 16.85
CA ARG A 437 48.28 -1.96 15.61
C ARG A 437 48.33 -2.97 14.47
N ILE A 438 48.74 -4.20 14.73
CA ILE A 438 48.76 -5.28 13.74
C ILE A 438 47.35 -5.58 13.26
N SER A 439 46.37 -5.73 14.15
CA SER A 439 44.95 -5.92 13.77
C SER A 439 44.44 -4.81 12.84
N LYS A 440 44.84 -3.55 13.11
CA LYS A 440 44.44 -2.42 12.27
C LYS A 440 45.10 -2.45 10.88
N GLU A 441 46.35 -2.87 10.79
CA GLU A 441 47.02 -3.02 9.47
C GLU A 441 46.48 -4.25 8.71
N GLU A 442 46.17 -5.34 9.39
CA GLU A 442 45.54 -6.50 8.81
C GLU A 442 44.17 -6.12 8.23
N ASP A 443 43.36 -5.32 8.94
CA ASP A 443 42.05 -4.83 8.43
C ASP A 443 42.22 -3.97 7.18
N ARG A 444 43.22 -3.08 7.15
CA ARG A 444 43.56 -2.27 5.98
C ARG A 444 43.94 -3.12 4.76
N MET A 445 44.73 -4.17 4.96
CA MET A 445 45.11 -5.08 3.88
C MET A 445 43.92 -5.87 3.34
N ARG A 446 43.03 -6.32 4.23
CA ARG A 446 41.79 -7.00 3.87
C ARG A 446 40.88 -6.10 3.04
N GLU A 447 40.70 -4.86 3.48
CA GLU A 447 39.89 -3.91 2.72
C GLU A 447 40.49 -3.60 1.33
N ARG A 448 41.83 -3.55 1.21
CA ARG A 448 42.52 -3.46 -0.11
C ARG A 448 42.25 -4.67 -0.97
N ALA A 449 42.30 -5.90 -0.42
CA ALA A 449 41.99 -7.13 -1.14
C ALA A 449 40.53 -7.15 -1.61
N ARG A 450 39.58 -6.77 -0.74
CA ARG A 450 38.15 -6.66 -1.09
C ARG A 450 37.93 -5.66 -2.24
N ARG A 451 38.56 -4.49 -2.17
CA ARG A 451 38.52 -3.50 -3.27
C ARG A 451 39.15 -4.03 -4.56
N ALA A 452 40.19 -4.85 -4.49
CA ALA A 452 40.80 -5.46 -5.66
C ALA A 452 39.84 -6.46 -6.34
N VAL A 453 39.14 -7.30 -5.54
CA VAL A 453 38.10 -8.22 -6.05
C VAL A 453 36.96 -7.43 -6.71
N LEU A 454 36.46 -6.37 -6.06
CA LEU A 454 35.41 -5.54 -6.66
C LEU A 454 35.84 -4.88 -7.96
N ARG A 455 37.11 -4.44 -8.07
CA ARG A 455 37.62 -3.85 -9.31
C ARG A 455 37.76 -4.88 -10.44
N SER A 456 38.19 -6.11 -10.12
CA SER A 456 38.32 -7.18 -11.13
C SER A 456 36.96 -7.68 -11.65
N GLN A 457 35.90 -7.53 -10.85
CA GLN A 457 34.54 -7.94 -11.16
C GLN A 457 33.59 -6.74 -11.44
N ARG A 458 34.16 -5.59 -11.82
CA ARG A 458 33.42 -4.33 -11.91
C ARG A 458 32.21 -4.42 -12.84
N GLU A 459 32.35 -4.95 -14.03
CA GLU A 459 31.26 -5.06 -15.02
C GLU A 459 30.13 -5.96 -14.49
N ARG A 460 30.48 -7.08 -13.84
CA ARG A 460 29.51 -7.99 -13.24
C ARG A 460 28.75 -7.31 -12.10
N TRP A 461 29.47 -6.54 -11.27
CA TRP A 461 28.86 -5.79 -10.19
C TRP A 461 27.93 -4.67 -10.68
N GLU A 462 28.36 -3.91 -11.68
CA GLU A 462 27.53 -2.87 -12.32
C GLU A 462 26.26 -3.47 -12.95
N ALA A 463 26.38 -4.62 -13.62
CA ALA A 463 25.23 -5.34 -14.18
C ALA A 463 24.26 -5.81 -13.08
N PHE A 464 24.76 -6.26 -11.93
CA PHE A 464 23.95 -6.63 -10.79
C PHE A 464 23.24 -5.40 -10.19
N LEU A 465 23.95 -4.29 -9.99
CA LEU A 465 23.37 -3.05 -9.48
C LEU A 465 22.26 -2.52 -10.40
N ALA A 466 22.41 -2.65 -11.71
CA ALA A 466 21.36 -2.27 -12.66
C ALA A 466 20.09 -3.10 -12.49
N VAL A 467 20.21 -4.42 -12.27
CA VAL A 467 19.05 -5.28 -11.96
C VAL A 467 18.43 -4.86 -10.62
N LYS A 468 19.27 -4.65 -9.61
CA LYS A 468 18.79 -4.25 -8.26
C LYS A 468 18.06 -2.90 -8.29
N SER A 469 18.56 -1.93 -9.06
CA SER A 469 17.92 -0.61 -9.22
C SER A 469 16.57 -0.70 -9.96
N THR A 470 16.43 -1.61 -10.92
CA THR A 470 15.15 -1.84 -11.60
C THR A 470 14.09 -2.40 -10.64
N GLN A 471 14.50 -3.33 -9.77
CA GLN A 471 13.59 -3.99 -8.83
C GLN A 471 13.36 -3.20 -7.54
N PHE A 472 14.35 -2.42 -7.12
CA PHE A 472 14.30 -1.53 -5.94
C PHE A 472 14.79 -0.14 -6.32
N PRO A 473 13.95 0.67 -6.95
CA PRO A 473 14.31 2.03 -7.35
C PRO A 473 14.90 2.84 -6.19
N GLY A 474 15.97 3.58 -6.47
CA GLY A 474 16.70 4.35 -5.45
C GLY A 474 17.63 3.53 -4.55
N SER A 475 17.73 2.21 -4.71
CA SER A 475 18.58 1.35 -3.86
C SER A 475 20.06 1.63 -4.01
N VAL A 476 20.50 1.98 -5.22
CA VAL A 476 21.92 2.25 -5.52
C VAL A 476 22.33 3.58 -4.93
N GLU A 477 21.53 4.62 -5.09
CA GLU A 477 21.78 5.97 -4.60
C GLU A 477 21.75 6.05 -3.07
N SER A 478 20.80 5.36 -2.45
CA SER A 478 20.64 5.35 -0.99
C SER A 478 21.62 4.42 -0.27
N GLY A 479 22.26 3.50 -1.00
CA GLY A 479 23.09 2.42 -0.42
C GLY A 479 22.29 1.41 0.42
N GLY A 480 20.96 1.52 0.42
CA GLY A 480 20.03 0.72 1.21
C GLY A 480 19.27 -0.32 0.40
N ALA A 481 18.12 -0.75 0.92
CA ALA A 481 17.22 -1.67 0.23
C ALA A 481 16.44 -1.01 -0.93
N GLY A 482 16.37 0.31 -0.95
CA GLY A 482 15.54 1.06 -1.90
C GLY A 482 14.05 0.95 -1.63
N ALA A 483 13.25 1.60 -2.46
CA ALA A 483 11.81 1.43 -2.45
C ALA A 483 11.43 0.15 -3.21
N MET A 484 10.34 -0.51 -2.81
CA MET A 484 9.81 -1.64 -3.58
C MET A 484 9.30 -1.14 -4.93
N GLN A 485 9.52 -1.92 -5.99
CA GLN A 485 9.11 -1.60 -7.34
C GLN A 485 7.62 -1.23 -7.43
N GLU A 486 6.75 -2.02 -6.81
CA GLU A 486 5.31 -1.78 -6.81
C GLU A 486 4.88 -0.44 -6.18
N ARG A 487 5.77 0.21 -5.39
CA ARG A 487 5.51 1.52 -4.76
C ARG A 487 5.99 2.70 -5.61
N THR A 488 6.79 2.44 -6.64
CA THR A 488 7.41 3.48 -7.47
C THR A 488 7.00 3.38 -8.93
N TRP A 489 6.82 2.16 -9.44
CA TRP A 489 6.36 1.94 -10.80
C TRP A 489 4.87 2.26 -10.94
N THR A 490 4.52 2.75 -12.12
CA THR A 490 3.16 3.05 -12.57
C THR A 490 2.81 2.18 -13.79
N VAL A 491 1.65 2.39 -14.35
CA VAL A 491 1.25 1.72 -15.61
C VAL A 491 2.18 2.11 -16.77
N LEU A 492 2.86 3.27 -16.70
CA LEU A 492 3.83 3.68 -17.73
C LEU A 492 5.03 2.74 -17.77
N GLU A 493 5.58 2.34 -16.61
CA GLU A 493 6.69 1.37 -16.57
C GLU A 493 6.25 0.00 -17.11
N LEU A 494 5.03 -0.45 -16.81
CA LEU A 494 4.52 -1.69 -17.39
C LEU A 494 4.42 -1.58 -18.91
N ALA A 495 3.86 -0.51 -19.44
CA ALA A 495 3.78 -0.28 -20.87
C ALA A 495 5.17 -0.17 -21.52
N TYR A 496 6.10 0.50 -20.87
CA TYR A 496 7.48 0.66 -21.35
C TYR A 496 8.23 -0.67 -21.46
N HIS A 497 8.17 -1.50 -20.40
CA HIS A 497 8.93 -2.74 -20.32
C HIS A 497 8.25 -3.95 -20.99
N PHE A 498 6.92 -3.98 -21.06
CA PHE A 498 6.15 -5.13 -21.51
C PHE A 498 5.22 -4.82 -22.69
N GLY A 499 5.16 -3.56 -23.14
CA GLY A 499 4.26 -3.13 -24.20
C GLY A 499 2.80 -2.93 -23.79
N HIS A 500 2.41 -3.42 -22.60
CA HIS A 500 1.05 -3.33 -22.03
C HIS A 500 1.10 -3.55 -20.52
N ALA A 501 -0.04 -3.34 -19.84
CA ALA A 501 -0.18 -3.69 -18.43
C ALA A 501 -0.76 -5.12 -18.29
N PRO A 502 0.03 -6.10 -17.80
CA PRO A 502 -0.37 -7.51 -17.74
C PRO A 502 -1.28 -7.83 -16.53
N PHE A 503 -2.31 -7.03 -16.31
CA PHE A 503 -3.19 -7.17 -15.15
C PHE A 503 -4.03 -8.45 -15.17
N GLN A 504 -4.40 -8.96 -16.35
CA GLN A 504 -5.15 -10.22 -16.44
C GLN A 504 -4.30 -11.42 -15.97
N ALA A 505 -3.05 -11.50 -16.41
CA ALA A 505 -2.15 -12.57 -15.96
C ALA A 505 -1.90 -12.54 -14.44
N MET A 506 -1.92 -11.36 -13.83
CA MET A 506 -1.84 -11.19 -12.38
C MET A 506 -3.10 -11.71 -11.68
N GLU A 507 -4.28 -11.36 -12.18
CA GLU A 507 -5.56 -11.81 -11.64
C GLU A 507 -5.74 -13.33 -11.74
N ASP A 508 -5.43 -13.91 -12.90
CA ASP A 508 -5.47 -15.35 -13.11
C ASP A 508 -4.53 -16.10 -12.14
N GLY A 509 -3.35 -15.55 -11.90
CA GLY A 509 -2.40 -16.09 -10.92
C GLY A 509 -2.92 -16.01 -9.48
N LEU A 510 -3.56 -14.90 -9.11
CA LEU A 510 -4.19 -14.73 -7.79
C LEU A 510 -5.31 -15.75 -7.59
N ILE A 511 -6.21 -15.92 -8.55
CA ILE A 511 -7.32 -16.88 -8.49
C ILE A 511 -6.79 -18.31 -8.22
N GLN A 512 -5.64 -18.68 -8.79
CA GLN A 512 -5.07 -20.00 -8.64
C GLN A 512 -4.35 -20.24 -7.30
N HIS A 513 -3.85 -19.19 -6.63
CA HIS A 513 -2.93 -19.32 -5.51
C HIS A 513 -3.40 -18.69 -4.19
N LEU A 514 -4.48 -17.89 -4.21
CA LEU A 514 -5.05 -17.35 -2.97
C LEU A 514 -6.02 -18.36 -2.33
N ASP A 515 -5.87 -18.55 -1.03
CA ASP A 515 -6.82 -19.30 -0.19
C ASP A 515 -7.27 -18.42 0.98
N LEU A 516 -8.53 -18.01 0.96
CA LEU A 516 -9.14 -17.19 2.01
C LEU A 516 -9.61 -17.98 3.23
N ASN A 517 -9.58 -19.32 3.18
CA ASN A 517 -9.98 -20.13 4.32
C ASN A 517 -8.99 -20.00 5.50
N GLU A 518 -7.74 -19.64 5.22
CA GLU A 518 -6.70 -19.50 6.23
C GLU A 518 -6.70 -18.13 6.96
N GLY A 519 -7.55 -17.17 6.56
CA GLY A 519 -7.54 -15.78 7.05
C GLY A 519 -6.22 -15.07 6.71
N MET A 520 -6.19 -13.77 6.61
CA MET A 520 -5.06 -12.87 6.35
C MET A 520 -3.74 -13.57 5.86
N PRO A 521 -3.75 -14.32 4.74
CA PRO A 521 -2.54 -14.93 4.19
C PRO A 521 -1.59 -13.84 3.68
N PHE A 522 -0.29 -14.11 3.71
CA PHE A 522 0.71 -13.24 3.09
C PHE A 522 1.29 -13.95 1.86
N LEU A 523 1.08 -13.36 0.70
CA LEU A 523 1.62 -13.86 -0.56
C LEU A 523 2.56 -12.83 -1.17
N TRP A 524 3.69 -13.32 -1.66
CA TRP A 524 4.61 -12.57 -2.50
C TRP A 524 4.67 -13.24 -3.87
N ALA A 525 4.58 -12.47 -4.92
CA ALA A 525 4.56 -13.03 -6.28
C ALA A 525 5.49 -12.28 -7.23
N TRP A 526 6.19 -13.04 -8.07
CA TRP A 526 6.91 -12.54 -9.22
C TRP A 526 6.07 -12.71 -10.47
N MET A 527 6.01 -11.65 -11.26
CA MET A 527 5.47 -11.68 -12.62
C MET A 527 6.67 -11.88 -13.57
N LEU A 528 6.88 -13.11 -13.99
CA LEU A 528 8.04 -13.53 -14.79
C LEU A 528 7.73 -13.44 -16.30
N PRO A 529 8.74 -13.21 -17.17
CA PRO A 529 8.56 -13.42 -18.60
C PRO A 529 8.23 -14.89 -18.89
N GLU A 530 7.53 -15.15 -19.97
CA GLU A 530 7.28 -16.52 -20.40
C GLU A 530 8.58 -17.23 -20.77
N SER A 531 8.62 -18.55 -20.55
CA SER A 531 9.79 -19.37 -20.86
C SER A 531 10.01 -19.36 -22.38
N GLY A 532 11.02 -18.62 -22.82
CA GLY A 532 11.39 -18.50 -24.26
C GLY A 532 11.51 -17.07 -24.78
N GLU A 533 11.12 -16.05 -24.00
CA GLU A 533 11.32 -14.63 -24.32
C GLU A 533 12.67 -14.05 -23.86
#